data_64367b41727021e362886ecbb00a3304
#
_entry.id   64367b41727021e362886ecbb00a3304
#
_cell.length_a   1.000
_cell.length_b   1.000
_cell.length_c   1.000
_cell.angle_alpha   90.00
_cell.angle_beta   90.00
_cell.angle_gamma   90.00
#
_symmetry.space_group_name_H-M   'P 1'
#
loop_
_entity.id
_entity.type
_entity.pdbx_description
1 polymer ?
#
loop_
_entity_poly.entity_id
_entity_poly.type
_entity_poly.pdbx_seq_one_letter_code
_entity_poly.pdbx_strand_id
1 'polypeptide(L)'
;MISLPLASTAYKEGPFPNMTGGFGDKTCHSCHFDNPVNAPGGTLTVTGVPSTYAAGETYPITVTIARDGMARGGFEIAARFASGRAKARQAGAWRPLDQRVKLIPSQIDPSLTFVQHTLIGSKVVRAGVNAWTIEWTAPAASAGPVQFNVAGNASNDDDSALGDFIYLKTLRSRPR
;
A
#
# COMPACT_ATOMS: atom_id res chain seq x y z
N MET A 1 -2.84 25.61 31.34
CA MET A 1 -1.91 24.74 30.58
C MET A 1 -2.52 24.58 29.22
N ILE A 2 -1.93 25.18 28.19
CA ILE A 2 -2.36 25.03 26.80
C ILE A 2 -1.66 23.76 26.31
N SER A 3 -2.42 22.68 26.11
CA SER A 3 -1.92 21.48 25.44
C SER A 3 -1.77 21.81 23.97
N LEU A 4 -0.54 21.98 23.48
CA LEU A 4 -0.25 22.04 22.07
C LEU A 4 -0.58 20.67 21.48
N PRO A 5 -1.36 20.58 20.38
CA PRO A 5 -1.54 19.32 19.69
C PRO A 5 -0.17 18.85 19.18
N LEU A 6 0.19 17.62 19.48
CA LEU A 6 1.33 16.95 18.85
C LEU A 6 1.03 16.91 17.34
N ALA A 7 1.72 17.74 16.58
CA ALA A 7 1.66 17.68 15.13
C ALA A 7 2.14 16.29 14.72
N SER A 8 1.25 15.48 14.16
CA SER A 8 1.60 14.21 13.54
C SER A 8 2.43 14.54 12.31
N THR A 9 3.72 14.28 12.36
CA THR A 9 4.63 14.50 11.22
C THR A 9 4.24 13.56 10.08
N ALA A 10 4.02 14.12 8.91
CA ALA A 10 3.77 13.34 7.70
C ALA A 10 5.03 12.52 7.33
N TYR A 11 4.89 11.21 7.21
CA TYR A 11 5.99 10.31 6.86
C TYR A 11 6.20 10.28 5.34
N LYS A 12 6.89 11.28 4.80
CA LYS A 12 7.19 11.42 3.35
C LYS A 12 8.07 10.28 2.82
N GLU A 13 8.80 9.60 3.68
CA GLU A 13 9.69 8.48 3.32
C GLU A 13 8.99 7.11 3.33
N GLY A 14 7.71 7.08 3.60
CA GLY A 14 6.90 5.87 3.71
C GLY A 14 6.36 5.67 5.13
N PRO A 15 5.20 5.00 5.27
CA PRO A 15 4.57 4.75 6.56
C PRO A 15 5.37 3.75 7.40
N PHE A 16 4.96 3.55 8.66
CA PHE A 16 5.31 2.32 9.37
C PHE A 16 4.72 1.12 8.64
N PRO A 17 5.35 -0.07 8.69
CA PRO A 17 4.76 -1.27 8.10
C PRO A 17 3.45 -1.66 8.81
N ASN A 18 2.63 -2.48 8.15
CA ASN A 18 1.33 -2.92 8.65
C ASN A 18 0.23 -1.83 8.60
N MET A 19 0.24 -1.01 7.53
CA MET A 19 -0.76 0.05 7.30
C MET A 19 -1.69 -0.23 6.12
N THR A 20 -1.77 -1.49 5.65
CA THR A 20 -2.58 -1.87 4.48
C THR A 20 -4.05 -2.10 4.79
N GLY A 21 -4.46 -2.21 6.04
CA GLY A 21 -5.82 -2.55 6.47
C GLY A 21 -6.19 -4.02 6.29
N GLY A 22 -5.26 -4.87 5.85
CA GLY A 22 -5.51 -6.30 5.67
C GLY A 22 -5.19 -7.12 6.91
N PHE A 23 -5.99 -8.15 7.19
CA PHE A 23 -5.74 -9.11 8.28
C PHE A 23 -5.55 -8.50 9.67
N GLY A 24 -6.23 -7.38 9.93
CA GLY A 24 -6.15 -6.65 11.20
C GLY A 24 -5.06 -5.58 11.26
N ASP A 25 -4.32 -5.35 10.18
CA ASP A 25 -3.43 -4.21 10.07
C ASP A 25 -4.19 -2.89 10.25
N LYS A 26 -3.51 -1.88 10.77
CA LYS A 26 -3.97 -0.50 10.70
C LYS A 26 -4.02 -0.01 9.25
N THR A 27 -4.47 1.22 9.06
CA THR A 27 -4.42 1.90 7.76
C THR A 27 -3.77 3.26 7.91
N CYS A 28 -3.40 3.90 6.82
CA CYS A 28 -2.94 5.29 6.82
C CYS A 28 -3.94 6.23 7.52
N HIS A 29 -5.23 5.86 7.56
CA HIS A 29 -6.28 6.61 8.26
C HIS A 29 -6.09 6.66 9.79
N SER A 30 -5.25 5.81 10.37
CA SER A 30 -4.94 5.88 11.80
C SER A 30 -4.21 7.17 12.21
N CYS A 31 -3.53 7.83 11.26
CA CYS A 31 -2.87 9.11 11.45
C CYS A 31 -3.52 10.23 10.61
N HIS A 32 -4.04 9.93 9.41
CA HIS A 32 -4.67 10.86 8.48
C HIS A 32 -6.20 10.69 8.53
N PHE A 33 -6.83 11.11 9.63
CA PHE A 33 -8.17 10.67 10.02
C PHE A 33 -9.29 11.70 9.79
N ASP A 34 -9.01 12.88 9.28
CA ASP A 34 -9.98 13.97 9.15
C ASP A 34 -10.95 13.83 7.97
N ASN A 35 -10.61 12.96 6.99
CA ASN A 35 -11.50 12.63 5.89
C ASN A 35 -11.93 11.15 5.93
N PRO A 36 -13.16 10.81 5.55
CA PRO A 36 -13.58 9.42 5.48
C PRO A 36 -12.71 8.59 4.52
N VAL A 37 -12.46 7.32 4.86
CA VAL A 37 -11.79 6.39 3.95
C VAL A 37 -12.61 6.22 2.67
N ASN A 38 -11.91 6.22 1.52
CA ASN A 38 -12.51 6.16 0.19
C ASN A 38 -13.47 7.32 -0.11
N ALA A 39 -13.21 8.51 0.45
CA ALA A 39 -13.99 9.70 0.16
C ALA A 39 -14.07 9.98 -1.36
N PRO A 40 -15.20 10.48 -1.87
CA PRO A 40 -15.33 10.85 -3.28
C PRO A 40 -14.29 11.89 -3.74
N GLY A 41 -14.05 11.94 -5.05
CA GLY A 41 -13.12 12.92 -5.66
C GLY A 41 -11.69 12.39 -5.83
N GLY A 42 -11.42 11.13 -5.49
CA GLY A 42 -10.15 10.46 -5.78
C GLY A 42 -10.33 8.97 -6.00
N THR A 43 -9.27 8.30 -6.46
CA THR A 43 -9.28 6.86 -6.76
C THR A 43 -7.97 6.21 -6.38
N LEU A 44 -8.04 4.95 -5.93
CA LEU A 44 -6.91 4.03 -5.81
C LEU A 44 -7.14 2.86 -6.76
N THR A 45 -6.30 2.73 -7.78
CA THR A 45 -6.37 1.68 -8.78
C THR A 45 -5.16 0.78 -8.67
N VAL A 46 -5.38 -0.53 -8.80
CA VAL A 46 -4.32 -1.53 -8.83
C VAL A 46 -4.53 -2.40 -10.05
N THR A 47 -3.55 -2.44 -10.94
CA THR A 47 -3.55 -3.24 -12.15
C THR A 47 -2.42 -4.26 -12.14
N GLY A 48 -2.52 -5.30 -12.98
CA GLY A 48 -1.49 -6.35 -13.07
C GLY A 48 -1.65 -7.50 -12.06
N VAL A 49 -2.52 -7.38 -11.06
CA VAL A 49 -2.86 -8.52 -10.19
C VAL A 49 -3.67 -9.52 -11.04
N PRO A 50 -3.15 -10.75 -11.27
CA PRO A 50 -3.86 -11.73 -12.08
C PRO A 50 -5.09 -12.27 -11.32
N SER A 51 -6.16 -12.59 -12.02
CA SER A 51 -7.32 -13.28 -11.42
C SER A 51 -6.93 -14.69 -10.95
N THR A 52 -6.00 -15.33 -11.69
CA THR A 52 -5.38 -16.61 -11.33
C THR A 52 -3.88 -16.53 -11.52
N TYR A 53 -3.10 -17.02 -10.57
CA TYR A 53 -1.64 -17.04 -10.62
C TYR A 53 -1.09 -18.44 -10.91
N ALA A 54 0.02 -18.52 -11.66
CA ALA A 54 0.82 -19.73 -11.77
C ALA A 54 1.95 -19.70 -10.72
N ALA A 55 2.28 -20.86 -10.15
CA ALA A 55 3.33 -20.97 -9.13
C ALA A 55 4.67 -20.48 -9.68
N GLY A 56 5.35 -19.62 -8.94
CA GLY A 56 6.67 -19.06 -9.29
C GLY A 56 6.66 -18.03 -10.42
N GLU A 57 5.51 -17.73 -11.04
CA GLU A 57 5.42 -16.74 -12.12
C GLU A 57 5.47 -15.31 -11.54
N THR A 58 6.05 -14.37 -12.29
CA THR A 58 6.23 -12.98 -11.90
C THR A 58 5.26 -12.07 -12.66
N TYR A 59 4.59 -11.17 -11.94
CA TYR A 59 3.59 -10.25 -12.44
C TYR A 59 3.96 -8.81 -12.10
N PRO A 60 4.02 -7.90 -13.08
CA PRO A 60 4.16 -6.47 -12.80
C PRO A 60 2.82 -5.93 -12.27
N ILE A 61 2.85 -5.34 -11.10
CA ILE A 61 1.69 -4.74 -10.44
C ILE A 61 1.91 -3.24 -10.36
N THR A 62 0.94 -2.46 -10.85
CA THR A 62 0.96 -1.01 -10.78
C THR A 62 -0.12 -0.51 -9.83
N VAL A 63 0.30 0.26 -8.83
CA VAL A 63 -0.57 1.00 -7.92
C VAL A 63 -0.63 2.44 -8.40
N THR A 64 -1.82 2.98 -8.60
CA THR A 64 -2.05 4.37 -9.01
C THR A 64 -3.04 5.02 -8.05
N ILE A 65 -2.68 6.18 -7.53
CA ILE A 65 -3.59 7.05 -6.78
C ILE A 65 -3.80 8.35 -7.56
N ALA A 66 -5.04 8.80 -7.63
CA ALA A 66 -5.40 10.03 -8.32
C ALA A 66 -6.41 10.81 -7.50
N ARG A 67 -6.15 12.11 -7.33
CA ARG A 67 -7.05 13.08 -6.72
C ARG A 67 -6.64 14.49 -7.12
N ASP A 68 -7.62 15.32 -7.50
CA ASP A 68 -7.37 16.73 -7.78
C ASP A 68 -6.82 17.43 -6.53
N GLY A 69 -5.81 18.28 -6.72
CA GLY A 69 -5.14 18.97 -5.63
C GLY A 69 -4.14 18.14 -4.83
N MET A 70 -3.97 16.85 -5.13
CA MET A 70 -2.94 16.02 -4.50
C MET A 70 -1.54 16.54 -4.89
N ALA A 71 -0.76 16.94 -3.90
CA ALA A 71 0.63 17.39 -4.07
C ALA A 71 1.64 16.28 -3.85
N ARG A 72 1.34 15.30 -2.98
CA ARG A 72 2.10 14.06 -2.79
C ARG A 72 1.17 12.85 -2.75
N GLY A 73 1.68 11.72 -3.24
CA GLY A 73 1.01 10.43 -3.12
C GLY A 73 1.87 9.45 -2.33
N GLY A 74 1.24 8.65 -1.48
CA GLY A 74 1.89 7.55 -0.75
C GLY A 74 1.11 6.26 -0.88
N PHE A 75 1.78 5.12 -0.68
CA PHE A 75 1.10 3.83 -0.65
C PHE A 75 1.86 2.81 0.19
N GLU A 76 1.13 1.78 0.61
CA GLU A 76 1.68 0.52 1.09
C GLU A 76 0.86 -0.65 0.51
N ILE A 77 1.52 -1.75 0.13
CA ILE A 77 0.88 -2.97 -0.37
C ILE A 77 1.50 -4.20 0.28
N ALA A 78 0.66 -5.22 0.53
CA ALA A 78 1.09 -6.54 0.94
C ALA A 78 0.32 -7.62 0.20
N ALA A 79 0.93 -8.81 0.02
CA ALA A 79 0.30 -10.01 -0.50
C ALA A 79 0.38 -11.13 0.56
N ARG A 80 -0.76 -11.64 0.99
CA ARG A 80 -0.85 -12.70 2.00
C ARG A 80 -1.84 -13.77 1.58
N PHE A 81 -1.65 -15.00 2.04
CA PHE A 81 -2.64 -16.04 1.81
C PHE A 81 -3.98 -15.68 2.47
N ALA A 82 -5.06 -15.77 1.69
CA ALA A 82 -6.39 -15.35 2.13
C ALA A 82 -7.07 -16.37 3.07
N SER A 83 -6.68 -17.65 3.00
CA SER A 83 -7.35 -18.74 3.73
C SER A 83 -6.43 -19.93 3.96
N GLY A 84 -6.95 -20.98 4.61
CA GLY A 84 -6.23 -22.22 4.89
C GLY A 84 -5.21 -22.09 6.02
N ARG A 85 -4.30 -23.07 6.12
CA ARG A 85 -3.26 -23.12 7.16
C ARG A 85 -2.24 -21.98 7.04
N ALA A 86 -2.08 -21.43 5.84
CA ALA A 86 -1.17 -20.32 5.57
C ALA A 86 -1.85 -18.95 5.67
N LYS A 87 -3.12 -18.86 6.08
CA LYS A 87 -3.86 -17.60 6.19
C LYS A 87 -3.03 -16.53 6.90
N ALA A 88 -3.03 -15.32 6.33
CA ALA A 88 -2.29 -14.14 6.78
C ALA A 88 -0.76 -14.20 6.65
N ARG A 89 -0.16 -15.35 6.28
CA ARG A 89 1.28 -15.47 6.03
C ARG A 89 1.63 -14.85 4.68
N GLN A 90 2.90 -14.46 4.51
CA GLN A 90 3.44 -13.94 3.27
C GLN A 90 3.13 -14.86 2.08
N ALA A 91 2.62 -14.31 1.01
CA ALA A 91 2.32 -15.01 -0.23
C ALA A 91 3.16 -14.46 -1.37
N GLY A 92 4.19 -15.22 -1.74
CA GLY A 92 5.13 -14.80 -2.79
C GLY A 92 6.17 -13.78 -2.33
N ALA A 93 6.88 -13.21 -3.28
CA ALA A 93 7.97 -12.27 -3.05
C ALA A 93 7.78 -10.98 -3.86
N TRP A 94 8.33 -9.89 -3.34
CA TRP A 94 8.29 -8.59 -3.98
C TRP A 94 9.66 -8.17 -4.50
N ARG A 95 9.70 -7.48 -5.63
CA ARG A 95 10.90 -6.85 -6.19
C ARG A 95 10.60 -5.42 -6.63
N PRO A 96 11.21 -4.39 -5.98
CA PRO A 96 11.20 -3.02 -6.46
C PRO A 96 11.84 -2.95 -7.85
N LEU A 97 11.28 -2.12 -8.74
CA LEU A 97 11.83 -1.89 -10.07
C LEU A 97 12.68 -0.62 -10.15
N ASP A 98 12.45 0.31 -9.24
CA ASP A 98 13.17 1.57 -9.16
C ASP A 98 13.27 2.10 -7.72
N GLN A 99 13.92 3.25 -7.54
CA GLN A 99 14.12 3.90 -6.25
C GLN A 99 12.87 4.58 -5.67
N ARG A 100 11.74 4.54 -6.37
CA ARG A 100 10.46 5.12 -5.91
C ARG A 100 9.77 4.26 -4.87
N VAL A 101 10.17 2.98 -4.78
CA VAL A 101 9.61 2.00 -3.86
C VAL A 101 10.70 1.30 -3.06
N LYS A 102 10.35 0.81 -1.88
CA LYS A 102 11.22 0.02 -1.00
C LYS A 102 10.44 -1.13 -0.37
N LEU A 103 11.18 -2.16 0.03
CA LEU A 103 10.69 -3.24 0.88
C LEU A 103 10.92 -2.90 2.34
N ILE A 104 9.95 -3.22 3.19
CA ILE A 104 10.08 -3.07 4.63
C ILE A 104 9.51 -4.30 5.33
N PRO A 105 10.26 -4.94 6.23
CA PRO A 105 9.73 -6.05 7.03
C PRO A 105 8.73 -5.50 8.06
N SER A 106 7.75 -6.32 8.39
CA SER A 106 6.87 -6.05 9.53
C SER A 106 7.67 -6.02 10.83
N GLN A 107 7.35 -5.09 11.70
CA GLN A 107 7.92 -5.03 13.04
C GLN A 107 7.30 -6.05 14.00
N ILE A 108 6.11 -6.58 13.65
CA ILE A 108 5.34 -7.53 14.46
C ILE A 108 5.68 -8.96 14.04
N ASP A 109 5.78 -9.22 12.74
CA ASP A 109 6.11 -10.52 12.16
C ASP A 109 7.13 -10.32 11.03
N PRO A 110 8.44 -10.45 11.31
CA PRO A 110 9.50 -10.22 10.32
C PRO A 110 9.44 -11.13 9.08
N SER A 111 8.62 -12.19 9.11
CA SER A 111 8.37 -13.02 7.91
C SER A 111 7.46 -12.34 6.88
N LEU A 112 6.79 -11.24 7.26
CA LEU A 112 5.97 -10.42 6.37
C LEU A 112 6.78 -9.26 5.81
N THR A 113 6.63 -9.02 4.52
CA THR A 113 7.26 -7.91 3.81
C THR A 113 6.19 -7.05 3.15
N PHE A 114 6.26 -5.76 3.40
CA PHE A 114 5.45 -4.73 2.77
C PHE A 114 6.26 -4.00 1.70
N VAL A 115 5.57 -3.47 0.71
CA VAL A 115 6.14 -2.54 -0.26
C VAL A 115 5.54 -1.18 -0.04
N GLN A 116 6.36 -0.16 0.07
CA GLN A 116 5.92 1.21 0.26
C GLN A 116 6.72 2.19 -0.59
N HIS A 117 6.20 3.40 -0.73
CA HIS A 117 6.92 4.47 -1.39
C HIS A 117 8.14 4.92 -0.60
N THR A 118 9.08 5.56 -1.30
CA THR A 118 10.21 6.30 -0.73
C THR A 118 9.93 7.81 -0.79
N LEU A 119 10.81 8.63 -0.24
CA LEU A 119 10.72 10.09 -0.39
C LEU A 119 10.65 10.52 -1.88
N ILE A 120 11.45 9.90 -2.74
CA ILE A 120 11.39 10.15 -4.19
C ILE A 120 10.06 9.65 -4.76
N GLY A 121 9.60 8.49 -4.31
CA GLY A 121 8.34 7.88 -4.72
C GLY A 121 7.11 8.64 -4.28
N SER A 122 7.18 9.49 -3.24
CA SER A 122 6.04 10.30 -2.82
C SER A 122 5.73 11.46 -3.77
N LYS A 123 6.69 11.87 -4.63
CA LYS A 123 6.48 12.93 -5.62
C LYS A 123 5.53 12.45 -6.70
N VAL A 124 4.52 13.26 -6.99
CA VAL A 124 3.54 12.97 -8.05
C VAL A 124 4.22 12.86 -9.42
N VAL A 125 3.77 11.93 -10.25
CA VAL A 125 4.28 11.76 -11.62
C VAL A 125 3.67 12.79 -12.59
N ARG A 126 2.49 13.30 -12.24
CA ARG A 126 1.83 14.46 -12.88
C ARG A 126 0.82 15.05 -11.90
N ALA A 127 0.32 16.26 -12.18
CA ALA A 127 -0.63 16.93 -11.30
C ALA A 127 -1.78 16.00 -10.88
N GLY A 128 -2.00 15.85 -9.59
CA GLY A 128 -3.04 15.03 -9.01
C GLY A 128 -2.91 13.53 -9.21
N VAL A 129 -1.77 13.00 -9.73
CA VAL A 129 -1.60 11.56 -9.98
C VAL A 129 -0.23 11.08 -9.51
N ASN A 130 -0.21 9.98 -8.78
CA ASN A 130 1.02 9.24 -8.51
C ASN A 130 0.86 7.75 -8.83
N ALA A 131 1.96 7.10 -9.26
CA ALA A 131 1.95 5.70 -9.65
C ALA A 131 3.29 5.04 -9.34
N TRP A 132 3.23 3.74 -9.03
CA TRP A 132 4.38 2.89 -8.73
C TRP A 132 4.18 1.52 -9.36
N THR A 133 5.22 0.98 -9.98
CA THR A 133 5.22 -0.38 -10.52
C THR A 133 6.23 -1.23 -9.76
N ILE A 134 5.78 -2.40 -9.33
CA ILE A 134 6.54 -3.39 -8.57
C ILE A 134 6.30 -4.78 -9.16
N GLU A 135 7.24 -5.66 -9.04
CA GLU A 135 7.02 -7.06 -9.41
C GLU A 135 6.64 -7.90 -8.20
N TRP A 136 5.63 -8.74 -8.40
CA TRP A 136 5.24 -9.79 -7.47
C TRP A 136 5.49 -11.15 -8.11
N THR A 137 6.35 -11.95 -7.47
CA THR A 137 6.55 -13.36 -7.85
C THR A 137 5.65 -14.22 -6.98
N ALA A 138 4.79 -14.99 -7.63
CA ALA A 138 3.84 -15.88 -6.95
C ALA A 138 4.57 -16.95 -6.13
N PRO A 139 3.94 -17.51 -5.09
CA PRO A 139 4.53 -18.61 -4.31
C PRO A 139 4.95 -19.76 -5.19
N ALA A 140 6.11 -20.37 -4.90
CA ALA A 140 6.63 -21.52 -5.65
C ALA A 140 5.75 -22.78 -5.52
N ALA A 141 4.96 -22.88 -4.42
CA ALA A 141 3.95 -23.90 -4.23
C ALA A 141 2.60 -23.23 -3.96
N SER A 142 1.54 -23.78 -4.54
CA SER A 142 0.19 -23.29 -4.30
C SER A 142 -0.26 -23.64 -2.87
N ALA A 143 -0.42 -22.61 -2.03
CA ALA A 143 -0.96 -22.75 -0.68
C ALA A 143 -2.35 -22.12 -0.52
N GLY A 144 -2.99 -21.76 -1.64
CA GLY A 144 -4.34 -21.23 -1.70
C GLY A 144 -4.45 -19.81 -2.26
N PRO A 145 -5.62 -19.20 -2.17
CA PRO A 145 -5.85 -17.86 -2.73
C PRO A 145 -5.00 -16.82 -2.01
N VAL A 146 -4.49 -15.86 -2.79
CA VAL A 146 -3.72 -14.71 -2.30
C VAL A 146 -4.62 -13.48 -2.26
N GLN A 147 -4.51 -12.71 -1.19
CA GLN A 147 -5.16 -11.41 -1.02
C GLN A 147 -4.10 -10.32 -1.01
N PHE A 148 -4.30 -9.34 -1.87
CA PHE A 148 -3.52 -8.11 -1.91
C PHE A 148 -4.31 -7.03 -1.18
N ASN A 149 -3.69 -6.41 -0.18
CA ASN A 149 -4.25 -5.27 0.52
C ASN A 149 -3.38 -4.05 0.25
N VAL A 150 -4.03 -2.96 -0.15
CA VAL A 150 -3.36 -1.72 -0.54
C VAL A 150 -4.02 -0.55 0.16
N ALA A 151 -3.19 0.29 0.77
CA ALA A 151 -3.59 1.60 1.26
C ALA A 151 -2.85 2.67 0.47
N GLY A 152 -3.54 3.74 0.10
CA GLY A 152 -2.98 4.91 -0.56
C GLY A 152 -3.35 6.18 0.18
N ASN A 153 -2.44 7.15 0.19
CA ASN A 153 -2.64 8.48 0.73
C ASN A 153 -2.48 9.53 -0.36
N ALA A 154 -3.50 10.35 -0.58
CA ALA A 154 -3.44 11.56 -1.39
C ALA A 154 -3.26 12.77 -0.46
N SER A 155 -2.05 13.31 -0.39
CA SER A 155 -1.66 14.36 0.54
C SER A 155 -1.57 15.73 -0.13
N ASN A 156 -1.90 16.77 0.65
CA ASN A 156 -1.77 18.19 0.28
C ASN A 156 -0.33 18.75 0.46
N ASP A 157 0.58 17.96 1.08
CA ASP A 157 2.01 18.29 1.33
C ASP A 157 2.22 19.53 2.25
N ASP A 158 1.33 19.76 3.20
CA ASP A 158 1.42 20.85 4.17
C ASP A 158 2.19 20.50 5.46
N ASP A 159 2.94 19.38 5.45
CA ASP A 159 3.68 18.81 6.58
C ASP A 159 2.81 18.35 7.76
N SER A 160 1.49 18.32 7.59
CA SER A 160 0.54 17.78 8.57
C SER A 160 -0.06 16.45 8.08
N ALA A 161 -0.77 15.77 8.96
CA ALA A 161 -1.57 14.60 8.62
C ALA A 161 -3.03 14.96 8.33
N LEU A 162 -3.38 16.25 8.37
CA LEU A 162 -4.72 16.76 8.13
C LEU A 162 -4.90 17.19 6.66
N GLY A 163 -6.13 17.15 6.15
CA GLY A 163 -6.43 17.48 4.76
C GLY A 163 -6.11 16.37 3.77
N ASP A 164 -5.60 15.25 4.24
CA ASP A 164 -5.23 14.10 3.44
C ASP A 164 -6.42 13.15 3.22
N PHE A 165 -6.35 12.36 2.15
CA PHE A 165 -7.41 11.42 1.78
C PHE A 165 -6.86 10.02 1.64
N ILE A 166 -7.44 9.08 2.39
CA ILE A 166 -7.00 7.68 2.43
C ILE A 166 -7.94 6.82 1.59
N TYR A 167 -7.32 6.01 0.72
CA TYR A 167 -7.99 5.06 -0.14
C TYR A 167 -7.50 3.65 0.16
N LEU A 168 -8.42 2.70 0.22
CA LEU A 168 -8.14 1.29 0.47
C LEU A 168 -8.64 0.44 -0.71
N LYS A 169 -7.87 -0.58 -1.05
CA LYS A 169 -8.25 -1.56 -2.07
C LYS A 169 -7.84 -2.96 -1.64
N THR A 170 -8.73 -3.92 -1.86
CA THR A 170 -8.44 -5.34 -1.69
C THR A 170 -8.68 -6.07 -3.00
N LEU A 171 -7.71 -6.88 -3.43
CA LEU A 171 -7.81 -7.74 -4.60
C LEU A 171 -7.49 -9.18 -4.21
N ARG A 172 -7.93 -10.13 -5.04
CA ARG A 172 -7.65 -11.55 -4.83
C ARG A 172 -7.20 -12.22 -6.11
N SER A 173 -6.27 -13.15 -5.95
CA SER A 173 -5.79 -14.06 -6.99
C SER A 173 -5.94 -15.50 -6.49
N ARG A 174 -6.34 -16.41 -7.36
CA ARG A 174 -6.46 -17.84 -7.04
C ARG A 174 -5.32 -18.61 -7.72
N PRO A 175 -4.88 -19.74 -7.15
CA PRO A 175 -3.97 -20.60 -7.89
C PRO A 175 -4.67 -21.16 -9.13
N ARG A 176 -3.89 -21.33 -10.22
CA ARG A 176 -4.32 -22.13 -11.39
C ARG A 176 -4.41 -23.60 -11.04
#